data_1ff6bdf9657834a59e6b5a7b11dff7fb
#
_entry.id   1ff6bdf9657834a59e6b5a7b11dff7fb
#
_cell.length_a   1.000
_cell.length_b   1.000
_cell.length_c   1.000
_cell.angle_alpha   90.00
_cell.angle_beta   90.00
_cell.angle_gamma   90.00
#
_symmetry.space_group_name_H-M   'P 1'
#
loop_
_entity.id
_entity.type
_entity.pdbx_description
1 polymer ?
#
loop_
_entity_poly.entity_id
_entity_poly.type
_entity_poly.pdbx_seq_one_letter_code
_entity_poly.pdbx_strand_id
1 'polypeptide(L)'
;MIIHYLKIAVRNLWKYRTQSVISMLGLAIGFACVALAVYWNHYEMTYDAFQKNAHRVYRVRKTDPYRNEVSSITPAPLAQYLQKNYPEVESACVALPARPWPGTSIEGTPLPDGTTLTTISSEGLDIFGIGWIEGNKDMASWKNTDVAISRHMAMSVCGTASPIGKKVKFQNGTEGEIVGLFE
;
A
#
# COMPACT_ATOMS: atom_id res chain seq x y z
N MET A 1 -23.87 22.83 -47.76
CA MET A 1 -24.77 21.76 -47.26
C MET A 1 -24.65 21.60 -45.73
N ILE A 2 -23.46 21.44 -45.14
CA ILE A 2 -23.25 21.22 -43.70
C ILE A 2 -23.88 22.35 -42.82
N ILE A 3 -23.70 23.60 -43.17
CA ILE A 3 -24.24 24.74 -42.42
C ILE A 3 -25.79 24.72 -42.36
N HIS A 4 -26.44 24.26 -43.41
CA HIS A 4 -27.90 24.12 -43.43
C HIS A 4 -28.40 23.07 -42.46
N TYR A 5 -27.73 21.89 -42.44
CA TYR A 5 -28.06 20.84 -41.50
C TYR A 5 -27.82 21.25 -40.07
N LEU A 6 -26.72 21.95 -39.78
CA LEU A 6 -26.42 22.49 -38.46
C LEU A 6 -27.50 23.47 -37.97
N LYS A 7 -27.98 24.37 -38.85
CA LYS A 7 -29.06 25.32 -38.52
C LYS A 7 -30.38 24.61 -38.21
N ILE A 8 -30.70 23.52 -38.94
CA ILE A 8 -31.90 22.71 -38.69
C ILE A 8 -31.73 22.00 -37.34
N ALA A 9 -30.59 21.41 -37.07
CA ALA A 9 -30.30 20.69 -35.82
C ALA A 9 -30.47 21.63 -34.60
N VAL A 10 -29.86 22.82 -34.62
CA VAL A 10 -29.99 23.83 -33.55
C VAL A 10 -31.45 24.21 -33.34
N ARG A 11 -32.20 24.47 -34.44
CA ARG A 11 -33.62 24.82 -34.36
C ARG A 11 -34.46 23.71 -33.76
N ASN A 12 -34.16 22.44 -34.05
CA ASN A 12 -34.84 21.29 -33.46
C ASN A 12 -34.54 21.13 -31.98
N LEU A 13 -33.26 21.36 -31.55
CA LEU A 13 -32.89 21.38 -30.14
C LEU A 13 -33.69 22.41 -29.34
N TRP A 14 -33.89 23.59 -29.90
CA TRP A 14 -34.68 24.64 -29.26
C TRP A 14 -36.17 24.34 -29.25
N LYS A 15 -36.70 23.74 -30.32
CA LYS A 15 -38.13 23.35 -30.41
C LYS A 15 -38.48 22.30 -29.41
N TYR A 16 -37.57 21.30 -29.19
CA TYR A 16 -37.78 20.17 -28.26
C TYR A 16 -36.86 20.29 -27.04
N ARG A 17 -36.76 21.50 -26.49
CA ARG A 17 -35.80 21.84 -25.41
C ARG A 17 -35.84 20.90 -24.22
N THR A 18 -37.01 20.50 -23.74
CA THR A 18 -37.17 19.62 -22.59
C THR A 18 -36.51 18.25 -22.83
N GLN A 19 -36.84 17.62 -23.98
CA GLN A 19 -36.27 16.34 -24.36
C GLN A 19 -34.77 16.43 -24.63
N SER A 20 -34.32 17.53 -25.27
CA SER A 20 -32.89 17.75 -25.51
C SER A 20 -32.11 17.92 -24.22
N VAL A 21 -32.63 18.66 -23.24
CA VAL A 21 -32.00 18.79 -21.92
C VAL A 21 -31.91 17.45 -21.18
N ILE A 22 -32.99 16.68 -21.16
CA ILE A 22 -32.98 15.36 -20.52
C ILE A 22 -31.95 14.43 -21.17
N SER A 23 -31.91 14.40 -22.51
CA SER A 23 -30.94 13.59 -23.25
C SER A 23 -29.50 14.03 -23.01
N MET A 24 -29.23 15.35 -22.97
CA MET A 24 -27.90 15.88 -22.68
C MET A 24 -27.47 15.59 -21.25
N LEU A 25 -28.38 15.71 -20.28
CA LEU A 25 -28.08 15.37 -18.88
C LEU A 25 -27.78 13.86 -18.73
N GLY A 26 -28.59 12.99 -19.35
CA GLY A 26 -28.35 11.56 -19.34
C GLY A 26 -26.98 11.20 -19.95
N LEU A 27 -26.65 11.82 -21.09
CA LEU A 27 -25.36 11.61 -21.75
C LEU A 27 -24.19 12.14 -20.89
N ALA A 28 -24.33 13.33 -20.29
CA ALA A 28 -23.33 13.91 -19.42
C ALA A 28 -23.05 13.03 -18.18
N ILE A 29 -24.11 12.51 -17.54
CA ILE A 29 -23.97 11.59 -16.41
C ILE A 29 -23.28 10.28 -16.89
N GLY A 30 -23.68 9.72 -18.01
CA GLY A 30 -23.04 8.55 -18.59
C GLY A 30 -21.54 8.74 -18.83
N PHE A 31 -21.15 9.85 -19.44
CA PHE A 31 -19.73 10.18 -19.63
C PHE A 31 -19.00 10.37 -18.32
N ALA A 32 -19.59 11.03 -17.33
CA ALA A 32 -18.99 11.21 -16.02
C ALA A 32 -18.72 9.87 -15.32
N CYS A 33 -19.67 8.94 -15.35
CA CYS A 33 -19.51 7.60 -14.80
C CYS A 33 -18.36 6.83 -15.50
N VAL A 34 -18.31 6.87 -16.83
CA VAL A 34 -17.25 6.21 -17.60
C VAL A 34 -15.88 6.85 -17.29
N ALA A 35 -15.79 8.18 -17.25
CA ALA A 35 -14.55 8.87 -16.93
C ALA A 35 -14.04 8.52 -15.52
N LEU A 36 -14.92 8.46 -14.53
CA LEU A 36 -14.58 8.05 -13.18
C LEU A 36 -14.11 6.59 -13.13
N ALA A 37 -14.79 5.69 -13.85
CA ALA A 37 -14.39 4.28 -13.90
C ALA A 37 -13.00 4.11 -14.54
N VAL A 38 -12.73 4.81 -15.64
CA VAL A 38 -11.41 4.79 -16.31
C VAL A 38 -10.33 5.38 -15.41
N TYR A 39 -10.62 6.51 -14.75
CA TYR A 39 -9.68 7.14 -13.82
C TYR A 39 -9.35 6.21 -12.64
N TRP A 40 -10.39 5.60 -12.04
CA TRP A 40 -10.20 4.64 -10.94
C TRP A 40 -9.37 3.43 -11.37
N ASN A 41 -9.70 2.84 -12.51
CA ASN A 41 -8.94 1.71 -13.05
C ASN A 41 -7.47 2.08 -13.32
N HIS A 42 -7.22 3.26 -13.88
CA HIS A 42 -5.85 3.76 -14.09
C HIS A 42 -5.11 3.95 -12.76
N TYR A 43 -5.76 4.53 -11.76
CA TYR A 43 -5.20 4.71 -10.43
C TYR A 43 -4.82 3.37 -9.79
N GLU A 44 -5.72 2.38 -9.80
CA GLU A 44 -5.45 1.04 -9.28
C GLU A 44 -4.28 0.34 -9.99
N MET A 45 -4.20 0.47 -11.30
CA MET A 45 -3.13 -0.16 -12.10
C MET A 45 -1.77 0.52 -11.92
N THR A 46 -1.74 1.78 -11.50
CA THR A 46 -0.51 2.54 -11.33
C THR A 46 -0.11 2.73 -9.86
N TYR A 47 -0.92 2.23 -8.92
CA TYR A 47 -0.72 2.45 -7.49
C TYR A 47 0.67 2.05 -7.01
N ASP A 48 1.17 0.90 -7.44
CA ASP A 48 2.48 0.35 -7.05
C ASP A 48 3.59 0.63 -8.09
N ALA A 49 3.32 1.44 -9.10
CA ALA A 49 4.26 1.70 -10.20
C ALA A 49 5.53 2.45 -9.77
N PHE A 50 5.54 3.06 -8.58
CA PHE A 50 6.73 3.71 -8.02
C PHE A 50 7.83 2.71 -7.64
N GLN A 51 7.50 1.44 -7.45
CA GLN A 51 8.47 0.40 -7.13
C GLN A 51 9.25 -0.03 -8.36
N LYS A 52 10.59 0.02 -8.30
CA LYS A 52 11.48 -0.30 -9.43
C LYS A 52 11.25 -1.69 -10.02
N ASN A 53 10.89 -2.66 -9.18
CA ASN A 53 10.73 -4.06 -9.56
C ASN A 53 9.27 -4.54 -9.50
N ALA A 54 8.28 -3.64 -9.52
CA ALA A 54 6.87 -3.99 -9.36
C ALA A 54 6.41 -5.12 -10.30
N HIS A 55 6.91 -5.14 -11.54
CA HIS A 55 6.57 -6.15 -12.55
C HIS A 55 7.17 -7.55 -12.28
N ARG A 56 8.11 -7.67 -11.34
CA ARG A 56 8.78 -8.93 -10.94
C ARG A 56 8.41 -9.38 -9.54
N VAL A 57 7.64 -8.58 -8.81
CA VAL A 57 7.21 -8.91 -7.44
C VAL A 57 5.86 -9.62 -7.48
N TYR A 58 5.81 -10.81 -6.93
CA TYR A 58 4.62 -11.64 -6.91
C TYR A 58 4.23 -11.99 -5.48
N ARG A 59 2.95 -11.86 -5.18
CA ARG A 59 2.39 -12.32 -3.91
C ARG A 59 1.97 -13.77 -4.01
N VAL A 60 2.60 -14.63 -3.21
CA VAL A 60 2.23 -16.03 -3.13
C VAL A 60 0.92 -16.19 -2.35
N ARG A 61 -0.02 -16.93 -2.93
CA ARG A 61 -1.32 -17.26 -2.32
C ARG A 61 -1.49 -18.77 -2.31
N LYS A 62 -2.15 -19.29 -1.28
CA LYS A 62 -2.53 -20.71 -1.24
C LYS A 62 -4.03 -20.86 -1.47
N THR A 63 -4.43 -21.90 -2.19
CA THR A 63 -5.83 -22.34 -2.27
C THR A 63 -6.08 -23.43 -1.24
N ASP A 64 -7.09 -23.25 -0.41
CA ASP A 64 -7.56 -24.30 0.49
C ASP A 64 -8.37 -25.31 -0.34
N PRO A 65 -7.92 -26.57 -0.46
CA PRO A 65 -8.60 -27.57 -1.29
C PRO A 65 -9.97 -27.99 -0.75
N TYR A 66 -10.24 -27.76 0.54
CA TYR A 66 -11.50 -28.13 1.17
C TYR A 66 -12.56 -27.04 1.11
N ARG A 67 -12.14 -25.77 1.14
CA ARG A 67 -13.05 -24.62 1.14
C ARG A 67 -13.09 -23.89 -0.21
N ASN A 68 -12.20 -24.24 -1.11
CA ASN A 68 -11.98 -23.53 -2.38
C ASN A 68 -11.75 -22.01 -2.19
N GLU A 69 -11.18 -21.64 -1.04
CA GLU A 69 -10.87 -20.26 -0.69
C GLU A 69 -9.39 -19.97 -0.97
N VAL A 70 -9.13 -18.79 -1.49
CA VAL A 70 -7.76 -18.32 -1.74
C VAL A 70 -7.29 -17.48 -0.55
N SER A 71 -6.31 -18.00 0.20
CA SER A 71 -5.70 -17.31 1.32
C SER A 71 -4.36 -16.69 0.94
N SER A 72 -4.10 -15.50 1.43
CA SER A 72 -2.80 -14.84 1.34
C SER A 72 -1.88 -15.16 2.52
N ILE A 73 -2.40 -15.87 3.52
CA ILE A 73 -1.59 -16.30 4.66
C ILE A 73 -0.97 -17.64 4.30
N THR A 74 0.36 -17.64 4.22
CA THR A 74 1.17 -18.83 3.90
C THR A 74 2.10 -19.16 5.08
N PRO A 75 2.56 -20.42 5.21
CA PRO A 75 3.54 -20.77 6.23
C PRO A 75 4.84 -19.97 6.06
N ALA A 76 5.41 -19.47 7.17
CA ALA A 76 6.64 -18.68 7.13
C ALA A 76 7.83 -19.39 6.43
N PRO A 77 8.04 -20.73 6.59
CA PRO A 77 9.14 -21.43 5.90
C PRO A 77 9.01 -21.49 4.37
N LEU A 78 7.81 -21.15 3.83
CA LEU A 78 7.58 -21.21 2.38
C LEU A 78 8.51 -20.30 1.59
N ALA A 79 8.83 -19.10 2.11
CA ALA A 79 9.74 -18.17 1.43
C ALA A 79 11.12 -18.80 1.19
N GLN A 80 11.71 -19.36 2.24
CA GLN A 80 13.01 -20.05 2.15
C GLN A 80 12.96 -21.29 1.26
N TYR A 81 11.87 -22.05 1.33
CA TYR A 81 11.67 -23.23 0.49
C TYR A 81 11.62 -22.85 -0.99
N LEU A 82 10.88 -21.81 -1.35
CA LEU A 82 10.76 -21.34 -2.73
C LEU A 82 12.12 -20.86 -3.27
N GLN A 83 12.83 -20.04 -2.52
CA GLN A 83 14.14 -19.53 -2.92
C GLN A 83 15.18 -20.66 -3.09
N LYS A 84 15.11 -21.70 -2.25
CA LYS A 84 16.06 -22.81 -2.33
C LYS A 84 15.79 -23.79 -3.48
N ASN A 85 14.51 -24.01 -3.82
CA ASN A 85 14.13 -25.09 -4.72
C ASN A 85 13.74 -24.62 -6.12
N TYR A 86 13.54 -23.32 -6.32
CA TYR A 86 13.12 -22.74 -7.61
C TYR A 86 14.13 -21.65 -8.04
N PRO A 87 15.00 -21.94 -9.04
CA PRO A 87 16.01 -20.99 -9.49
C PRO A 87 15.43 -19.72 -10.13
N GLU A 88 14.16 -19.75 -10.52
CA GLU A 88 13.44 -18.58 -11.03
C GLU A 88 13.09 -17.57 -9.92
N VAL A 89 13.12 -18.01 -8.64
CA VAL A 89 12.87 -17.17 -7.48
C VAL A 89 14.17 -16.53 -7.00
N GLU A 90 14.43 -15.33 -7.44
CA GLU A 90 15.65 -14.58 -7.12
C GLU A 90 15.73 -14.24 -5.61
N SER A 91 14.62 -13.81 -5.04
CA SER A 91 14.49 -13.49 -3.62
C SER A 91 13.07 -13.72 -3.14
N ALA A 92 12.90 -14.09 -1.87
CA ALA A 92 11.60 -14.26 -1.26
C ALA A 92 11.60 -13.71 0.17
N CYS A 93 10.55 -13.01 0.55
CA CYS A 93 10.40 -12.48 1.90
C CYS A 93 9.07 -12.89 2.53
N VAL A 94 9.05 -12.84 3.85
CA VAL A 94 7.82 -12.91 4.63
C VAL A 94 7.45 -11.51 5.07
N ALA A 95 6.22 -11.09 4.80
CA ALA A 95 5.68 -9.82 5.27
C ALA A 95 4.33 -10.08 5.94
N LEU A 96 4.21 -9.72 7.21
CA LEU A 96 3.01 -9.88 8.01
C LEU A 96 2.57 -8.51 8.51
N PRO A 97 1.58 -7.87 7.85
CA PRO A 97 1.00 -6.65 8.36
C PRO A 97 0.18 -6.96 9.62
N ALA A 98 0.39 -6.16 10.64
CA ALA A 98 -0.33 -6.24 11.90
C ALA A 98 -0.75 -4.84 12.33
N ARG A 99 -1.68 -4.75 13.26
CA ARG A 99 -1.93 -3.49 13.97
C ARG A 99 -1.07 -3.47 15.23
N PRO A 100 -0.50 -2.33 15.61
CA PRO A 100 0.11 -2.19 16.92
C PRO A 100 -0.90 -2.56 18.01
N TRP A 101 -0.43 -3.22 19.04
CA TRP A 101 -1.28 -3.53 20.19
C TRP A 101 -1.73 -2.20 20.86
N PRO A 102 -2.99 -2.10 21.32
CA PRO A 102 -3.44 -0.94 22.06
C PRO A 102 -2.49 -0.62 23.21
N GLY A 103 -2.15 0.65 23.41
CA GLY A 103 -1.18 1.06 24.44
C GLY A 103 0.29 0.96 24.06
N THR A 104 0.62 0.61 22.81
CA THR A 104 1.99 0.76 22.29
C THR A 104 2.34 2.24 22.24
N SER A 105 3.52 2.60 22.77
CA SER A 105 3.99 4.00 22.84
C SER A 105 5.47 4.11 22.58
N ILE A 106 5.91 5.28 22.10
CA ILE A 106 7.30 5.65 21.95
C ILE A 106 7.61 6.74 22.98
N GLU A 107 8.51 6.45 23.90
CA GLU A 107 8.85 7.35 25.04
C GLU A 107 7.59 7.89 25.78
N GLY A 108 6.57 7.06 25.94
CA GLY A 108 5.31 7.42 26.59
C GLY A 108 4.29 8.14 25.69
N THR A 109 4.66 8.52 24.47
CA THR A 109 3.72 9.07 23.49
C THR A 109 3.00 7.93 22.76
N PRO A 110 1.67 7.84 22.80
CA PRO A 110 0.93 6.80 22.12
C PRO A 110 1.07 6.93 20.61
N LEU A 111 1.04 5.79 19.92
CA LEU A 111 1.05 5.80 18.45
C LEU A 111 -0.26 6.36 17.90
N PRO A 112 -0.23 7.09 16.76
CA PRO A 112 -1.43 7.58 16.09
C PRO A 112 -2.37 6.45 15.69
N ASP A 113 -3.68 6.73 15.69
CA ASP A 113 -4.68 5.82 15.15
C ASP A 113 -4.39 5.51 13.69
N GLY A 114 -4.59 4.24 13.31
CA GLY A 114 -4.31 3.79 11.95
C GLY A 114 -2.84 3.41 11.67
N THR A 115 -1.95 3.52 12.66
CA THR A 115 -0.57 3.02 12.53
C THR A 115 -0.58 1.54 12.17
N THR A 116 0.20 1.17 11.17
CA THR A 116 0.41 -0.23 10.77
C THR A 116 1.80 -0.68 11.19
N LEU A 117 1.88 -1.82 11.84
CA LEU A 117 3.13 -2.52 12.13
C LEU A 117 3.28 -3.64 11.09
N THR A 118 4.45 -3.79 10.50
CA THR A 118 4.73 -4.89 9.58
C THR A 118 5.97 -5.63 10.06
N THR A 119 5.80 -6.91 10.33
CA THR A 119 6.95 -7.80 10.50
C THR A 119 7.41 -8.24 9.11
N ILE A 120 8.68 -7.99 8.80
CA ILE A 120 9.25 -8.27 7.48
C ILE A 120 10.62 -8.93 7.66
N SER A 121 10.96 -9.87 6.78
CA SER A 121 12.32 -10.41 6.75
C SER A 121 13.28 -9.45 6.01
N SER A 122 14.59 -9.61 6.22
CA SER A 122 15.63 -8.72 5.68
C SER A 122 15.54 -8.52 4.17
N GLU A 123 15.24 -9.59 3.44
CA GLU A 123 15.08 -9.57 1.97
C GLU A 123 13.95 -8.64 1.52
N GLY A 124 12.96 -8.44 2.38
CA GLY A 124 11.83 -7.57 2.09
C GLY A 124 12.20 -6.10 1.92
N LEU A 125 13.23 -5.62 2.58
CA LEU A 125 13.71 -4.24 2.41
C LEU A 125 14.17 -3.99 0.97
N ASP A 126 14.84 -4.96 0.39
CA ASP A 126 15.36 -4.84 -0.99
C ASP A 126 14.26 -5.14 -2.02
N ILE A 127 13.39 -6.14 -1.77
CA ILE A 127 12.25 -6.47 -2.65
C ILE A 127 11.30 -5.28 -2.80
N PHE A 128 10.97 -4.62 -1.69
CA PHE A 128 10.07 -3.45 -1.70
C PHE A 128 10.79 -2.13 -1.93
N GLY A 129 12.12 -2.15 -2.08
CA GLY A 129 12.90 -0.95 -2.33
C GLY A 129 12.77 0.09 -1.22
N ILE A 130 12.68 -0.34 0.03
CA ILE A 130 12.52 0.55 1.18
C ILE A 130 13.79 1.40 1.35
N GLY A 131 13.64 2.71 1.20
CA GLY A 131 14.71 3.68 1.35
C GLY A 131 15.18 3.78 2.78
N TRP A 132 16.30 3.14 3.12
CA TRP A 132 16.90 3.22 4.45
C TRP A 132 17.65 4.52 4.61
N ILE A 133 17.39 5.26 5.68
CA ILE A 133 17.95 6.60 5.93
C ILE A 133 19.05 6.53 6.98
N GLU A 134 18.79 5.92 8.13
CA GLU A 134 19.69 5.92 9.28
C GLU A 134 19.51 4.64 10.11
N GLY A 135 20.54 4.28 10.85
CA GLY A 135 20.52 3.14 11.78
C GLY A 135 21.01 1.84 11.15
N ASN A 136 20.77 0.75 11.87
CA ASN A 136 21.26 -0.57 11.52
C ASN A 136 20.33 -1.29 10.53
N LYS A 137 20.77 -1.52 9.28
CA LYS A 137 20.01 -2.26 8.27
C LYS A 137 20.11 -3.78 8.45
N ASP A 138 21.08 -4.28 9.22
CA ASP A 138 21.27 -5.70 9.44
C ASP A 138 20.27 -6.25 10.48
N MET A 139 19.14 -6.69 9.99
CA MET A 139 18.06 -7.26 10.82
C MET A 139 18.47 -8.52 11.57
N ALA A 140 19.53 -9.23 11.15
CA ALA A 140 20.00 -10.41 11.87
C ALA A 140 20.58 -10.06 13.25
N SER A 141 21.04 -8.82 13.43
CA SER A 141 21.55 -8.30 14.69
C SER A 141 20.48 -7.69 15.61
N TRP A 142 19.23 -7.57 15.14
CA TRP A 142 18.14 -6.97 15.91
C TRP A 142 17.61 -7.93 16.97
N LYS A 143 17.19 -7.35 18.09
CA LYS A 143 16.36 -8.08 19.04
C LYS A 143 14.94 -8.22 18.49
N ASN A 144 14.21 -9.22 18.95
CA ASN A 144 12.81 -9.44 18.52
C ASN A 144 11.85 -8.26 18.80
N THR A 145 12.28 -7.33 19.62
CA THR A 145 11.51 -6.14 20.02
C THR A 145 11.98 -4.87 19.34
N ASP A 146 13.08 -4.93 18.60
CA ASP A 146 13.61 -3.78 17.90
C ASP A 146 12.74 -3.42 16.70
N VAL A 147 12.61 -2.15 16.43
CA VAL A 147 11.74 -1.64 15.37
C VAL A 147 12.46 -0.60 14.51
N ALA A 148 12.06 -0.51 13.25
CA ALA A 148 12.35 0.63 12.42
C ALA A 148 11.07 1.44 12.22
N ILE A 149 11.19 2.75 12.13
CA ILE A 149 10.05 3.65 11.89
C ILE A 149 10.26 4.50 10.65
N SER A 150 9.16 4.93 10.03
CA SER A 150 9.25 5.87 8.92
C SER A 150 9.60 7.27 9.37
N ARG A 151 10.19 8.08 8.47
CA ARG A 151 10.47 9.50 8.71
C ARG A 151 9.23 10.26 9.15
N HIS A 152 8.08 9.97 8.52
CA HIS A 152 6.81 10.59 8.91
C HIS A 152 6.44 10.29 10.36
N MET A 153 6.57 9.03 10.79
CA MET A 153 6.32 8.62 12.16
C MET A 153 7.31 9.28 13.15
N ALA A 154 8.59 9.35 12.78
CA ALA A 154 9.61 10.00 13.59
C ALA A 154 9.28 11.48 13.87
N MET A 155 8.84 12.20 12.86
CA MET A 155 8.44 13.61 13.00
C MET A 155 7.16 13.78 13.81
N SER A 156 6.16 12.92 13.58
CA SER A 156 4.85 13.07 14.22
C SER A 156 4.85 12.65 15.71
N VAL A 157 5.59 11.61 16.07
CA VAL A 157 5.57 11.05 17.43
C VAL A 157 6.78 11.48 18.24
N CYS A 158 7.96 11.52 17.62
CA CYS A 158 9.22 11.84 18.33
C CYS A 158 9.60 13.31 18.23
N GLY A 159 8.99 14.09 17.34
CA GLY A 159 9.34 15.50 17.11
C GLY A 159 10.78 15.72 16.65
N THR A 160 11.44 14.69 16.14
CA THR A 160 12.84 14.72 15.73
C THR A 160 13.06 13.93 14.44
N ALA A 161 14.09 14.35 13.69
CA ALA A 161 14.49 13.65 12.46
C ALA A 161 15.28 12.36 12.74
N SER A 162 15.94 12.24 13.90
CA SER A 162 16.69 11.04 14.30
C SER A 162 16.12 10.45 15.60
N PRO A 163 15.26 9.41 15.46
CA PRO A 163 14.63 8.74 16.59
C PRO A 163 15.44 7.55 17.12
N ILE A 164 16.61 7.26 16.55
CA ILE A 164 17.41 6.08 16.88
C ILE A 164 17.75 6.05 18.38
N GLY A 165 17.64 4.88 19.00
CA GLY A 165 17.90 4.68 20.44
C GLY A 165 16.69 4.99 21.34
N LYS A 166 15.60 5.55 20.83
CA LYS A 166 14.40 5.78 21.63
C LYS A 166 13.67 4.48 21.92
N LYS A 167 13.08 4.42 23.12
CA LYS A 167 12.38 3.21 23.59
C LYS A 167 10.96 3.13 23.10
N VAL A 168 10.59 1.95 22.64
CA VAL A 168 9.23 1.55 22.30
C VAL A 168 8.71 0.64 23.39
N LYS A 169 7.58 0.99 24.00
CA LYS A 169 6.94 0.19 25.02
C LYS A 169 5.69 -0.46 24.43
N PHE A 170 5.64 -1.78 24.49
CA PHE A 170 4.50 -2.57 24.04
C PHE A 170 3.52 -2.82 25.21
N GLN A 171 2.28 -3.13 24.89
CA GLN A 171 1.20 -3.35 25.88
C GLN A 171 1.54 -4.42 26.93
N ASN A 172 2.26 -5.46 26.54
CA ASN A 172 2.68 -6.55 27.44
C ASN A 172 3.80 -6.18 28.41
N GLY A 173 4.19 -4.89 28.43
CA GLY A 173 5.30 -4.39 29.25
C GLY A 173 6.69 -4.62 28.66
N THR A 174 6.78 -5.30 27.51
CA THR A 174 8.07 -5.48 26.82
C THR A 174 8.54 -4.14 26.27
N GLU A 175 9.83 -3.89 26.35
CA GLU A 175 10.48 -2.71 25.76
C GLU A 175 11.35 -3.12 24.58
N GLY A 176 11.30 -2.34 23.52
CA GLY A 176 12.17 -2.41 22.36
C GLY A 176 12.86 -1.07 22.12
N GLU A 177 13.69 -1.01 21.10
CA GLU A 177 14.44 0.17 20.72
C GLU A 177 14.22 0.48 19.24
N ILE A 178 14.21 1.77 18.88
CA ILE A 178 14.21 2.18 17.49
C ILE A 178 15.63 2.07 16.97
N VAL A 179 15.87 1.11 16.07
CA VAL A 179 17.19 0.81 15.51
C VAL A 179 17.34 1.23 14.06
N GLY A 180 16.24 1.66 13.42
CA GLY A 180 16.26 2.06 12.03
C GLY A 180 15.23 3.13 11.68
N LEU A 181 15.60 3.96 10.69
CA LEU A 181 14.76 5.00 10.09
C LEU A 181 14.71 4.77 8.59
N PHE A 182 13.50 4.74 8.03
CA PHE A 182 13.26 4.62 6.59
C PHE A 182 12.36 5.73 6.05
N GLU A 183 12.36 5.89 4.74
CA GLU A 183 11.56 6.92 4.05
C GLU A 183 10.07 6.59 3.98
#